data_d4cb4318950b3c0ff594e7426c74285b
#
_entry.id   d4cb4318950b3c0ff594e7426c74285b
#
_cell.length_a   1.000
_cell.length_b   1.000
_cell.length_c   1.000
_cell.angle_alpha   90.00
_cell.angle_beta   90.00
_cell.angle_gamma   90.00
#
_symmetry.space_group_name_H-M   'P 1'
#
loop_
_entity.id
_entity.type
_entity.pdbx_description
1 polymer ?
#
loop_
_entity_poly.entity_id
_entity_poly.type
_entity_poly.pdbx_seq_one_letter_code
_entity_poly.pdbx_strand_id
1 'polypeptide(L)'
;TEYNHDPIDMSKDKIEDCDAMTIFVREKSTNHLGVLIWLSNNGIGVSTVAHESSHFVCNVFDYCDISMGYKNGQDEHFAYLLGWCVECVMDSVAKYLKNNIYED
;
A
#
# COMPACT_ATOMS: atom_id res chain seq x y z
N THR A 1 -17.62 0.61 -0.29
CA THR A 1 -16.75 -0.46 0.10
C THR A 1 -16.86 -0.80 1.55
N GLU A 2 -16.16 -1.84 1.89
CA GLU A 2 -16.12 -2.32 3.26
C GLU A 2 -15.19 -1.51 4.14
N TYR A 3 -14.32 -0.72 3.55
CA TYR A 3 -13.29 -0.02 4.32
C TYR A 3 -13.66 1.43 4.49
N ASN A 4 -13.31 1.92 5.65
CA ASN A 4 -13.57 3.30 6.00
C ASN A 4 -12.30 3.90 6.60
N HIS A 5 -11.82 4.93 5.95
CA HIS A 5 -10.77 5.76 6.51
C HIS A 5 -11.36 7.16 6.56
N ASP A 6 -11.68 7.56 7.74
CA ASP A 6 -12.37 8.79 8.00
C ASP A 6 -11.56 9.98 7.56
N PRO A 7 -12.08 10.79 6.73
CA PRO A 7 -13.30 10.73 5.95
C PRO A 7 -13.04 10.63 4.45
N ILE A 8 -12.21 9.71 4.02
CA ILE A 8 -11.84 9.64 2.62
C ILE A 8 -12.95 9.00 1.82
N ASP A 9 -13.41 9.71 0.83
CA ASP A 9 -14.36 9.22 -0.15
C ASP A 9 -13.58 8.79 -1.38
N MET A 10 -13.47 7.49 -1.56
CA MET A 10 -12.67 6.93 -2.64
C MET A 10 -13.22 7.25 -4.01
N SER A 11 -14.45 7.73 -4.09
CA SER A 11 -15.06 8.07 -5.38
C SER A 11 -14.81 9.51 -5.78
N LYS A 12 -14.12 10.28 -4.94
CA LYS A 12 -13.95 11.69 -5.22
C LYS A 12 -12.51 12.10 -5.23
N ASP A 13 -12.32 13.21 -5.65
CA ASP A 13 -11.25 14.17 -5.71
C ASP A 13 -9.86 13.62 -5.60
N LYS A 14 -9.44 13.17 -4.43
CA LYS A 14 -8.02 12.97 -4.20
C LYS A 14 -7.47 11.78 -4.94
N ILE A 15 -8.29 10.78 -5.15
CA ILE A 15 -7.86 9.61 -5.88
C ILE A 15 -7.67 9.93 -7.35
N GLU A 16 -8.54 10.78 -7.88
CA GLU A 16 -8.45 11.14 -9.28
C GLU A 16 -7.23 11.98 -9.60
N ASP A 17 -6.70 12.68 -8.59
CA ASP A 17 -5.59 13.59 -8.80
C ASP A 17 -4.24 12.97 -8.56
N CYS A 18 -4.17 11.70 -8.18
CA CYS A 18 -2.88 11.08 -7.92
C CYS A 18 -2.79 9.74 -8.60
N ASP A 19 -1.57 9.32 -8.89
CA ASP A 19 -1.30 8.04 -9.53
C ASP A 19 -1.30 6.89 -8.53
N ALA A 20 -1.13 7.19 -7.27
CA ALA A 20 -1.09 6.16 -6.23
C ALA A 20 -1.28 6.81 -4.87
N MET A 21 -1.75 6.01 -3.91
CA MET A 21 -1.81 6.47 -2.52
C MET A 21 -1.83 5.29 -1.57
N THR A 22 -1.38 5.56 -0.37
CA THR A 22 -1.38 4.58 0.72
C THR A 22 -2.08 5.22 1.90
N ILE A 23 -3.14 4.57 2.40
CA ILE A 23 -3.90 5.11 3.52
C ILE A 23 -4.21 4.03 4.53
N PHE A 24 -4.32 4.45 5.78
CA PHE A 24 -4.70 3.59 6.89
C PHE A 24 -6.23 3.52 6.91
N VAL A 25 -6.77 2.31 6.93
CA VAL A 25 -8.21 2.12 6.82
C VAL A 25 -8.73 1.18 7.90
N ARG A 26 -10.04 1.20 8.07
CA ARG A 26 -10.73 0.31 8.99
C ARG A 26 -11.90 -0.33 8.25
N GLU A 27 -11.98 -1.65 8.32
CA GLU A 27 -13.10 -2.35 7.71
C GLU A 27 -14.36 -2.13 8.56
N LYS A 28 -15.43 -1.69 7.91
CA LYS A 28 -16.63 -1.30 8.64
C LYS A 28 -17.31 -2.47 9.35
N SER A 29 -17.34 -3.63 8.73
CA SER A 29 -18.10 -4.76 9.27
C SER A 29 -17.38 -5.44 10.43
N THR A 30 -16.07 -5.53 10.39
CA THR A 30 -15.28 -6.27 11.39
C THR A 30 -14.49 -5.38 12.31
N ASN A 31 -14.34 -4.10 11.94
CA ASN A 31 -13.52 -3.15 12.68
C ASN A 31 -12.03 -3.47 12.60
N HIS A 32 -11.63 -4.33 11.68
CA HIS A 32 -10.23 -4.65 11.48
C HIS A 32 -9.51 -3.48 10.82
N LEU A 33 -8.28 -3.25 11.25
CA LEU A 33 -7.43 -2.20 10.68
C LEU A 33 -6.60 -2.75 9.55
N GLY A 34 -6.27 -1.89 8.61
CA GLY A 34 -5.43 -2.29 7.50
C GLY A 34 -4.83 -1.07 6.82
N VAL A 35 -3.97 -1.34 5.86
CA VAL A 35 -3.39 -0.29 5.03
C VAL A 35 -3.76 -0.60 3.60
N LEU A 36 -4.36 0.38 2.94
CA LEU A 36 -4.77 0.24 1.56
C LEU A 36 -3.76 0.93 0.66
N ILE A 37 -3.27 0.20 -0.34
CA ILE A 37 -2.44 0.77 -1.38
C ILE A 37 -3.27 0.80 -2.66
N TRP A 38 -3.45 1.99 -3.21
CA TRP A 38 -4.21 2.19 -4.43
C TRP A 38 -3.27 2.65 -5.53
N LEU A 39 -3.38 2.03 -6.70
CA LEU A 39 -2.58 2.37 -7.87
C LEU A 39 -3.49 2.59 -9.06
N SER A 40 -3.29 3.69 -9.77
CA SER A 40 -3.95 3.88 -11.06
C SER A 40 -3.12 3.19 -12.14
N ASN A 41 -3.68 3.10 -13.35
CA ASN A 41 -2.93 2.55 -14.47
C ASN A 41 -1.64 3.32 -14.73
N ASN A 42 -1.65 4.62 -14.48
CA ASN A 42 -0.46 5.44 -14.66
C ASN A 42 0.54 5.27 -13.53
N GLY A 43 0.10 4.73 -12.41
CA GLY A 43 0.96 4.54 -11.25
C GLY A 43 1.63 3.19 -11.19
N ILE A 44 1.39 2.33 -12.17
CA ILE A 44 1.98 1.01 -12.17
C ILE A 44 3.42 1.10 -12.67
N GLY A 45 4.37 0.93 -11.75
CA GLY A 45 5.77 0.99 -12.06
C GLY A 45 6.58 0.69 -10.82
N VAL A 46 7.84 0.34 -11.01
CA VAL A 46 8.69 -0.08 -9.91
C VAL A 46 8.86 1.03 -8.87
N SER A 47 9.09 2.23 -9.36
CA SER A 47 9.32 3.37 -8.47
C SER A 47 8.09 3.65 -7.60
N THR A 48 6.93 3.67 -8.22
CA THR A 48 5.69 3.95 -7.49
C THR A 48 5.37 2.84 -6.50
N VAL A 49 5.56 1.58 -6.89
CA VAL A 49 5.33 0.46 -5.98
C VAL A 49 6.25 0.56 -4.77
N ALA A 50 7.52 0.86 -4.98
CA ALA A 50 8.47 1.00 -3.88
C ALA A 50 8.07 2.17 -2.97
N HIS A 51 7.68 3.29 -3.57
CA HIS A 51 7.28 4.48 -2.82
C HIS A 51 6.09 4.18 -1.91
N GLU A 52 5.03 3.60 -2.49
CA GLU A 52 3.83 3.32 -1.72
C GLU A 52 4.06 2.21 -0.70
N SER A 53 4.88 1.21 -1.03
CA SER A 53 5.22 0.16 -0.07
C SER A 53 5.99 0.71 1.12
N SER A 54 6.82 1.73 0.90
CA SER A 54 7.50 2.38 2.02
C SER A 54 6.51 3.04 2.96
N HIS A 55 5.50 3.69 2.42
CA HIS A 55 4.43 4.27 3.26
C HIS A 55 3.70 3.19 4.03
N PHE A 56 3.46 2.03 3.40
CA PHE A 56 2.84 0.91 4.10
C PHE A 56 3.64 0.53 5.34
N VAL A 57 4.94 0.36 5.19
CA VAL A 57 5.78 -0.06 6.31
C VAL A 57 5.77 1.01 7.40
N CYS A 58 5.87 2.27 7.01
CA CYS A 58 5.85 3.35 7.99
C CYS A 58 4.54 3.38 8.76
N ASN A 59 3.41 3.15 8.09
CA ASN A 59 2.13 3.10 8.76
C ASN A 59 2.05 1.96 9.76
N VAL A 60 2.56 0.78 9.37
CA VAL A 60 2.55 -0.38 10.27
C VAL A 60 3.43 -0.12 11.49
N PHE A 61 4.64 0.40 11.24
CA PHE A 61 5.56 0.66 12.34
C PHE A 61 5.01 1.71 13.29
N ASP A 62 4.40 2.75 12.74
CA ASP A 62 3.81 3.81 13.57
C ASP A 62 2.67 3.25 14.42
N TYR A 63 1.77 2.50 13.81
CA TYR A 63 0.65 1.93 14.54
C TYR A 63 1.09 0.95 15.62
N CYS A 64 2.11 0.14 15.32
CA CYS A 64 2.60 -0.87 16.24
C CYS A 64 3.66 -0.33 17.21
N ASP A 65 4.01 0.94 17.08
CA ASP A 65 5.02 1.58 17.93
C ASP A 65 6.37 0.87 17.83
N ILE A 66 6.76 0.55 16.60
CA ILE A 66 8.03 -0.12 16.34
C ILE A 66 9.07 0.91 15.94
N SER A 67 10.18 0.92 16.64
CA SER A 67 11.30 1.81 16.33
C SER A 67 12.22 1.18 15.29
N MET A 68 12.92 2.03 14.58
CA MET A 68 13.90 1.59 13.59
C MET A 68 15.10 2.51 13.63
N GLY A 69 16.31 1.93 13.46
CA GLY A 69 17.52 2.71 13.34
C GLY A 69 18.10 2.55 11.94
N TYR A 70 19.30 3.09 11.77
CA TYR A 70 20.00 3.03 10.48
C TYR A 70 21.30 2.28 10.52
N LYS A 71 21.74 1.83 11.70
CA LYS A 71 23.07 1.27 11.89
C LYS A 71 23.00 -0.13 12.43
N ASN A 72 24.00 -0.92 12.10
CA ASN A 72 24.24 -2.22 12.74
C ASN A 72 23.03 -3.16 12.69
N GLY A 73 22.37 -3.19 11.54
CA GLY A 73 21.25 -4.08 11.36
C GLY A 73 19.94 -3.62 11.99
N GLN A 74 19.91 -2.41 12.49
CA GLN A 74 18.68 -1.89 13.13
C GLN A 74 17.56 -1.62 12.11
N ASP A 75 17.88 -1.67 10.82
CA ASP A 75 16.90 -1.47 9.76
C ASP A 75 16.41 -2.78 9.13
N GLU A 76 16.86 -3.92 9.63
CA GLU A 76 16.52 -5.19 8.99
C GLU A 76 15.03 -5.48 9.00
N HIS A 77 14.37 -5.23 10.12
CA HIS A 77 12.92 -5.51 10.18
C HIS A 77 12.14 -4.61 9.23
N PHE A 78 12.57 -3.37 9.04
CA PHE A 78 11.97 -2.49 8.05
C PHE A 78 12.19 -3.05 6.64
N ALA A 79 13.41 -3.45 6.35
CA ALA A 79 13.76 -3.95 5.02
C ALA A 79 12.99 -5.24 4.69
N TYR A 80 12.87 -6.15 5.64
CA TYR A 80 12.13 -7.39 5.41
C TYR A 80 10.65 -7.12 5.14
N LEU A 81 10.03 -6.25 5.92
CA LEU A 81 8.62 -5.96 5.72
C LEU A 81 8.41 -5.23 4.40
N LEU A 82 9.33 -4.32 4.07
CA LEU A 82 9.26 -3.61 2.79
C LEU A 82 9.33 -4.60 1.62
N GLY A 83 10.28 -5.51 1.66
CA GLY A 83 10.43 -6.51 0.60
C GLY A 83 9.19 -7.37 0.45
N TRP A 84 8.62 -7.81 1.56
CA TRP A 84 7.40 -8.58 1.54
C TRP A 84 6.25 -7.79 0.92
N CYS A 85 6.12 -6.52 1.31
CA CYS A 85 5.04 -5.68 0.79
C CYS A 85 5.19 -5.48 -0.72
N VAL A 86 6.40 -5.19 -1.18
CA VAL A 86 6.64 -5.00 -2.61
C VAL A 86 6.25 -6.26 -3.38
N GLU A 87 6.62 -7.42 -2.85
CA GLU A 87 6.28 -8.68 -3.51
C GLU A 87 4.77 -8.87 -3.61
N CYS A 88 4.06 -8.59 -2.54
CA CYS A 88 2.60 -8.71 -2.55
C CYS A 88 1.96 -7.76 -3.56
N VAL A 89 2.45 -6.53 -3.61
CA VAL A 89 1.91 -5.54 -4.54
C VAL A 89 2.20 -5.96 -5.97
N MET A 90 3.42 -6.42 -6.23
CA MET A 90 3.78 -6.84 -7.58
C MET A 90 3.00 -8.07 -8.04
N ASP A 91 2.73 -9.00 -7.13
CA ASP A 91 1.88 -10.14 -7.47
C ASP A 91 0.48 -9.67 -7.86
N SER A 92 -0.06 -8.71 -7.15
CA SER A 92 -1.38 -8.16 -7.46
C SER A 92 -1.38 -7.43 -8.80
N VAL A 93 -0.32 -6.67 -9.07
CA VAL A 93 -0.18 -5.97 -10.34
C VAL A 93 -0.10 -6.98 -11.49
N ALA A 94 0.67 -8.04 -11.30
CA ALA A 94 0.82 -9.06 -12.34
C ALA A 94 -0.53 -9.72 -12.66
N LYS A 95 -1.32 -10.01 -11.64
CA LYS A 95 -2.65 -10.58 -11.86
C LYS A 95 -3.56 -9.61 -12.59
N TYR A 96 -3.52 -8.35 -12.20
CA TYR A 96 -4.33 -7.34 -12.86
C TYR A 96 -3.97 -7.21 -14.33
N LEU A 97 -2.68 -7.15 -14.65
CA LEU A 97 -2.24 -7.00 -16.02
C LEU A 97 -2.60 -8.22 -16.86
N LYS A 98 -2.43 -9.41 -16.29
CA LYS A 98 -2.80 -10.63 -16.98
C LYS A 98 -4.28 -10.63 -17.34
N ASN A 99 -5.13 -10.26 -16.39
CA ASN A 99 -6.58 -10.33 -16.59
C ASN A 99 -7.10 -9.24 -17.50
N ASN A 100 -6.41 -8.12 -17.58
CA ASN A 100 -6.94 -6.96 -18.30
C ASN A 100 -6.22 -6.68 -19.62
N ILE A 101 -5.09 -7.33 -19.87
CA ILE A 101 -4.34 -7.11 -21.09
C ILE A 101 -4.37 -8.32 -22.00
N TYR A 102 -4.36 -9.51 -21.44
CA TYR A 102 -4.24 -10.73 -22.21
C TYR A 102 -5.55 -11.44 -22.48
N GLU A 103 -6.64 -10.91 -21.96
CA GLU A 103 -7.94 -11.55 -22.14
C GLU A 103 -8.66 -11.14 -23.42
N ASP A 104 -8.17 -10.15 -24.10
CA ASP A 104 -8.80 -9.74 -25.36
C ASP A 104 -8.52 -10.72 -26.50
#